data_9684806213b76d70d4055a59c4843a67
#
_entry.id   9684806213b76d70d4055a59c4843a67
#
_cell.length_a   1.000
_cell.length_b   1.000
_cell.length_c   1.000
_cell.angle_alpha   90.00
_cell.angle_beta   90.00
_cell.angle_gamma   90.00
#
_symmetry.space_group_name_H-M   'P 1'
#
loop_
_entity.id
_entity.type
_entity.pdbx_description
1 polymer ?
#
loop_
_entity_poly.entity_id
_entity_poly.type
_entity_poly.pdbx_seq_one_letter_code
_entity_poly.pdbx_strand_id
1 'polypeptide(L)'
;MIYLDTGCLVKLYYPEEDSEVIAIKTVGLQIVFTPLHNLELTSAMRLKVFRKEATEDQVLDVLQFIRDDLAAGKLIAIDNVNSATIQVAIGLSNQHSATTGSRSLDTLHCALAQTLGITAFLTTDARQLALAKLIGLPVQKW
;
A
#
# COMPACT_ATOMS: atom_id res chain seq x y z
N MET A 1 -12.40 5.37 4.74
CA MET A 1 -11.35 4.99 3.76
C MET A 1 -10.47 3.92 4.37
N ILE A 2 -9.98 3.01 3.54
CA ILE A 2 -9.03 1.97 3.95
C ILE A 2 -7.65 2.23 3.33
N TYR A 3 -6.61 1.67 3.94
CA TYR A 3 -5.24 1.74 3.45
C TYR A 3 -4.75 0.33 3.13
N LEU A 4 -4.34 0.12 1.90
CA LEU A 4 -3.59 -1.06 1.47
C LEU A 4 -2.12 -0.69 1.39
N ASP A 5 -1.21 -1.59 1.79
CA ASP A 5 0.17 -1.42 1.36
C ASP A 5 0.30 -1.63 -0.16
N THR A 6 1.43 -1.26 -0.73
CA THR A 6 1.61 -1.38 -2.18
C THR A 6 1.57 -2.84 -2.65
N GLY A 7 2.01 -3.80 -1.82
CA GLY A 7 1.92 -5.23 -2.14
C GLY A 7 0.47 -5.69 -2.32
N CYS A 8 -0.41 -5.30 -1.41
CA CYS A 8 -1.85 -5.55 -1.54
C CYS A 8 -2.47 -4.79 -2.71
N LEU A 9 -2.04 -3.55 -2.96
CA LEU A 9 -2.55 -2.76 -4.08
C LEU A 9 -2.14 -3.37 -5.43
N VAL A 10 -0.91 -3.86 -5.59
CA VAL A 10 -0.47 -4.58 -6.80
C VAL A 10 -1.36 -5.80 -7.04
N LYS A 11 -1.61 -6.62 -6.01
CA LYS A 11 -2.47 -7.81 -6.11
C LYS A 11 -3.91 -7.50 -6.50
N LEU A 12 -4.40 -6.29 -6.23
CA LEU A 12 -5.74 -5.86 -6.66
C LEU A 12 -5.82 -5.63 -8.17
N TYR A 13 -4.73 -5.21 -8.81
CA TYR A 13 -4.69 -4.86 -10.24
C TYR A 13 -3.92 -5.85 -11.12
N TYR A 14 -3.07 -6.66 -10.54
CA TYR A 14 -2.30 -7.68 -11.24
C TYR A 14 -2.49 -9.03 -10.54
N PRO A 15 -3.03 -10.06 -11.22
CA PRO A 15 -3.36 -11.35 -10.61
C PRO A 15 -2.14 -12.05 -10.00
N GLU A 16 -2.20 -12.27 -8.70
CA GLU A 16 -1.22 -12.99 -7.89
C GLU A 16 -1.95 -13.85 -6.84
N GLU A 17 -1.19 -14.59 -6.03
CA GLU A 17 -1.72 -15.23 -4.83
C GLU A 17 -2.42 -14.19 -3.92
N ASP A 18 -3.55 -14.54 -3.33
CA ASP A 18 -4.41 -13.68 -2.49
C ASP A 18 -5.17 -12.55 -3.22
N SER A 19 -5.03 -12.35 -4.54
CA SER A 19 -5.73 -11.30 -5.29
C SER A 19 -7.25 -11.33 -5.08
N GLU A 20 -7.85 -12.52 -5.12
CA GLU A 20 -9.30 -12.70 -4.92
C GLU A 20 -9.73 -12.29 -3.52
N VAL A 21 -8.97 -12.67 -2.49
CA VAL A 21 -9.26 -12.31 -1.10
C VAL A 21 -9.20 -10.80 -0.90
N ILE A 22 -8.18 -10.13 -1.48
CA ILE A 22 -8.04 -8.68 -1.41
C ILE A 22 -9.20 -8.00 -2.12
N ALA A 23 -9.57 -8.46 -3.32
CA ALA A 23 -10.68 -7.91 -4.09
C ALA A 23 -11.99 -8.00 -3.29
N ILE A 24 -12.31 -9.15 -2.70
CA ILE A 24 -13.51 -9.32 -1.86
C ILE A 24 -13.52 -8.36 -0.67
N LYS A 25 -12.38 -8.21 0.02
CA LYS A 25 -12.27 -7.35 1.21
C LYS A 25 -12.36 -5.85 0.90
N THR A 26 -12.15 -5.46 -0.34
CA THR A 26 -12.14 -4.06 -0.78
C THR A 26 -13.40 -3.64 -1.53
N VAL A 27 -14.32 -4.57 -1.80
CA VAL A 27 -15.59 -4.27 -2.51
C VAL A 27 -16.35 -3.13 -1.81
N GLY A 28 -16.68 -2.09 -2.59
CA GLY A 28 -17.47 -0.95 -2.11
C GLY A 28 -16.74 -0.01 -1.16
N LEU A 29 -15.45 -0.21 -0.93
CA LEU A 29 -14.64 0.63 -0.05
C LEU A 29 -13.78 1.60 -0.87
N GLN A 30 -13.58 2.81 -0.31
CA GLN A 30 -12.64 3.78 -0.86
C GLN A 30 -11.23 3.48 -0.34
N ILE A 31 -10.28 3.36 -1.27
CA ILE A 31 -8.89 3.01 -0.99
C ILE A 31 -8.02 4.26 -1.13
N VAL A 32 -7.18 4.52 -0.14
CA VAL A 32 -6.20 5.60 -0.19
C VAL A 32 -5.15 5.32 -1.27
N PHE A 33 -4.84 6.32 -2.09
CA PHE A 33 -3.77 6.28 -3.08
C PHE A 33 -2.86 7.50 -2.93
N THR A 34 -1.60 7.27 -2.58
CA THR A 34 -0.61 8.32 -2.30
C THR A 34 0.50 8.33 -3.36
N PRO A 35 1.34 9.38 -3.41
CA PRO A 35 2.55 9.36 -4.24
C PRO A 35 3.48 8.18 -3.96
N LEU A 36 3.53 7.68 -2.71
CA LEU A 36 4.28 6.48 -2.38
C LEU A 36 3.73 5.24 -3.10
N HIS A 37 2.41 5.03 -3.07
CA HIS A 37 1.77 3.93 -3.81
C HIS A 37 2.09 4.00 -5.30
N ASN A 38 1.99 5.18 -5.90
CA ASN A 38 2.28 5.36 -7.32
C ASN A 38 3.73 5.01 -7.67
N LEU A 39 4.70 5.46 -6.86
CA LEU A 39 6.11 5.14 -7.03
C LEU A 39 6.38 3.65 -6.93
N GLU A 40 5.94 3.02 -5.85
CA GLU A 40 6.22 1.60 -5.60
C GLU A 40 5.49 0.68 -6.58
N LEU A 41 4.22 0.97 -6.90
CA LEU A 41 3.45 0.19 -7.86
C LEU A 41 4.10 0.28 -9.25
N THR A 42 4.47 1.49 -9.70
CA THR A 42 5.19 1.67 -10.96
C THR A 42 6.48 0.86 -10.97
N SER A 43 7.27 0.95 -9.90
CA SER A 43 8.52 0.19 -9.75
C SER A 43 8.29 -1.31 -9.75
N ALA A 44 7.28 -1.80 -9.01
CA ALA A 44 6.94 -3.22 -8.95
C ALA A 44 6.55 -3.77 -10.32
N MET A 45 5.70 -3.06 -11.06
CA MET A 45 5.27 -3.47 -12.40
C MET A 45 6.43 -3.46 -13.39
N ARG A 46 7.32 -2.45 -13.35
CA ARG A 46 8.53 -2.41 -14.19
C ARG A 46 9.51 -3.53 -13.88
N LEU A 47 9.67 -3.88 -12.58
CA LEU A 47 10.49 -5.03 -12.18
C LEU A 47 9.90 -6.36 -12.66
N LYS A 48 8.58 -6.51 -12.73
CA LYS A 48 7.94 -7.69 -13.33
C LYS A 48 8.30 -7.83 -14.81
N VAL A 49 8.31 -6.74 -15.57
CA VAL A 49 8.78 -6.76 -16.97
C VAL A 49 10.25 -7.16 -17.07
N PHE A 50 11.11 -6.58 -16.25
CA PHE A 50 12.53 -6.92 -16.21
C PHE A 50 12.76 -8.42 -15.92
N ARG A 51 11.97 -8.99 -15.01
CA ARG A 51 12.02 -10.42 -14.65
C ARG A 51 11.28 -11.33 -15.62
N LYS A 52 10.66 -10.78 -16.68
CA LYS A 52 9.82 -11.49 -17.66
C LYS A 52 8.58 -12.16 -17.03
N GLU A 53 8.08 -11.62 -15.96
CA GLU A 53 6.86 -12.03 -15.25
C GLU A 53 5.63 -11.30 -15.78
N ALA A 54 5.81 -10.16 -16.47
CA ALA A 54 4.76 -9.38 -17.11
C ALA A 54 5.22 -8.82 -18.45
N THR A 55 4.27 -8.50 -19.33
CA THR A 55 4.50 -7.80 -20.60
C THR A 55 4.32 -6.28 -20.43
N GLU A 56 4.84 -5.49 -21.38
CA GLU A 56 4.58 -4.04 -21.41
C GLU A 56 3.09 -3.72 -21.50
N ASP A 57 2.33 -4.47 -22.30
CA ASP A 57 0.88 -4.26 -22.43
C ASP A 57 0.16 -4.50 -21.11
N GLN A 58 0.51 -5.54 -20.37
CA GLN A 58 -0.05 -5.79 -19.04
C GLN A 58 0.25 -4.64 -18.05
N VAL A 59 1.42 -4.04 -18.13
CA VAL A 59 1.73 -2.85 -17.30
C VAL A 59 0.86 -1.66 -17.70
N LEU A 60 0.66 -1.43 -19.00
CA LEU A 60 -0.21 -0.36 -19.49
C LEU A 60 -1.66 -0.56 -19.05
N ASP A 61 -2.16 -1.79 -19.09
CA ASP A 61 -3.50 -2.14 -18.59
C ASP A 61 -3.65 -1.85 -17.09
N VAL A 62 -2.69 -2.26 -16.28
CA VAL A 62 -2.70 -1.97 -14.82
C VAL A 62 -2.73 -0.46 -14.56
N LEU A 63 -1.89 0.31 -15.25
CA LEU A 63 -1.86 1.76 -15.10
C LEU A 63 -3.16 2.41 -15.59
N GLN A 64 -3.83 1.84 -16.59
CA GLN A 64 -5.13 2.33 -17.04
C GLN A 64 -6.22 2.03 -16.00
N PHE A 65 -6.30 0.81 -15.45
CA PHE A 65 -7.26 0.48 -14.41
C PHE A 65 -7.13 1.38 -13.17
N ILE A 66 -5.90 1.75 -12.80
CA ILE A 66 -5.67 2.69 -11.69
C ILE A 66 -6.23 4.07 -12.02
N ARG A 67 -6.01 4.58 -13.25
CA ARG A 67 -6.58 5.86 -13.68
C ARG A 67 -8.11 5.83 -13.68
N ASP A 68 -8.70 4.74 -14.14
CA ASP A 68 -10.14 4.56 -14.18
C ASP A 68 -10.73 4.51 -12.76
N ASP A 69 -10.09 3.82 -11.83
CA ASP A 69 -10.53 3.75 -10.44
C ASP A 69 -10.31 5.06 -9.67
N LEU A 70 -9.29 5.85 -10.01
CA LEU A 70 -9.13 7.23 -9.52
C LEU A 70 -10.26 8.12 -10.04
N ALA A 71 -10.59 8.04 -11.34
CA ALA A 71 -11.68 8.80 -11.95
C ALA A 71 -13.05 8.39 -11.38
N ALA A 72 -13.25 7.12 -11.06
CA ALA A 72 -14.46 6.58 -10.46
C ALA A 72 -14.57 6.84 -8.94
N GLY A 73 -13.53 7.38 -8.29
CA GLY A 73 -13.51 7.63 -6.84
C GLY A 73 -13.41 6.36 -5.98
N LYS A 74 -12.98 5.24 -6.54
CA LYS A 74 -12.63 4.03 -5.77
C LYS A 74 -11.25 4.18 -5.13
N LEU A 75 -10.29 4.73 -5.87
CA LEU A 75 -9.03 5.21 -5.34
C LEU A 75 -9.16 6.70 -5.02
N ILE A 76 -8.76 7.08 -3.82
CA ILE A 76 -8.76 8.48 -3.37
C ILE A 76 -7.32 8.97 -3.33
N ALA A 77 -7.00 9.87 -4.26
CA ALA A 77 -5.67 10.48 -4.32
C ALA A 77 -5.46 11.43 -3.12
N ILE A 78 -4.43 11.16 -2.33
CA ILE A 78 -4.07 11.98 -1.17
C ILE A 78 -2.57 12.27 -1.22
N ASP A 79 -2.22 13.54 -1.34
CA ASP A 79 -0.82 14.01 -1.31
C ASP A 79 -0.43 14.40 0.11
N ASN A 80 0.02 13.43 0.88
CA ASN A 80 0.49 13.60 2.26
C ASN A 80 1.91 13.04 2.50
N VAL A 81 2.65 12.72 1.45
CA VAL A 81 4.06 12.33 1.55
C VAL A 81 4.92 13.58 1.68
N ASN A 82 4.98 14.15 2.87
CA ASN A 82 5.67 15.40 3.17
C ASN A 82 6.65 15.25 4.34
N SER A 83 7.38 16.31 4.67
CA SER A 83 8.36 16.30 5.76
C SER A 83 7.78 15.88 7.10
N ALA A 84 6.55 16.27 7.42
CA ALA A 84 5.92 15.89 8.68
C ALA A 84 5.67 14.39 8.75
N THR A 85 5.14 13.79 7.68
CA THR A 85 4.92 12.34 7.60
C THR A 85 6.24 11.56 7.65
N ILE A 86 7.28 12.08 6.98
CA ILE A 86 8.62 11.49 7.06
C ILE A 86 9.16 11.54 8.50
N GLN A 87 8.95 12.63 9.24
CA GLN A 87 9.36 12.69 10.66
C GLN A 87 8.61 11.69 11.53
N VAL A 88 7.31 11.45 11.27
CA VAL A 88 6.56 10.38 11.95
C VAL A 88 7.19 9.02 11.63
N ALA A 89 7.49 8.72 10.35
CA ALA A 89 8.12 7.46 9.96
C ALA A 89 9.50 7.28 10.63
N ILE A 90 10.32 8.33 10.73
CA ILE A 90 11.61 8.31 11.45
C ILE A 90 11.38 7.96 12.93
N GLY A 91 10.39 8.57 13.57
CA GLY A 91 10.01 8.28 14.94
C GLY A 91 9.62 6.81 15.14
N LEU A 92 8.76 6.29 14.27
CA LEU A 92 8.35 4.88 14.29
C LEU A 92 9.55 3.93 14.08
N SER A 93 10.45 4.28 13.16
CA SER A 93 11.64 3.49 12.90
C SER A 93 12.55 3.45 14.14
N ASN A 94 12.84 4.61 14.76
CA ASN A 94 13.65 4.69 15.95
C ASN A 94 13.09 3.87 17.12
N GLN A 95 11.77 3.88 17.29
CA GLN A 95 11.12 3.21 18.41
C GLN A 95 10.92 1.71 18.19
N HIS A 96 10.69 1.27 16.96
CA HIS A 96 10.10 -0.05 16.70
C HIS A 96 10.86 -0.91 15.69
N SER A 97 11.67 -0.34 14.76
CA SER A 97 12.27 -1.15 13.70
C SER A 97 13.24 -2.19 14.21
N ALA A 98 13.96 -1.93 15.32
CA ALA A 98 14.85 -2.92 15.94
C ALA A 98 14.10 -4.15 16.47
N THR A 99 12.81 -4.01 16.80
CA THR A 99 11.98 -5.11 17.31
C THR A 99 11.16 -5.79 16.21
N THR A 100 10.63 -5.01 15.27
CA THR A 100 9.73 -5.52 14.20
C THR A 100 10.47 -5.94 12.94
N GLY A 101 11.71 -5.45 12.74
CA GLY A 101 12.45 -5.62 11.50
C GLY A 101 11.87 -4.82 10.32
N SER A 102 10.95 -3.87 10.59
CA SER A 102 10.37 -3.01 9.55
C SER A 102 11.43 -2.11 8.92
N ARG A 103 11.34 -1.96 7.61
CA ARG A 103 12.23 -1.12 6.79
C ARG A 103 11.61 0.26 6.58
N SER A 104 12.35 1.16 5.93
CA SER A 104 11.95 2.56 5.71
C SER A 104 10.59 2.72 5.04
N LEU A 105 10.28 1.92 4.01
CA LEU A 105 8.99 2.00 3.34
C LEU A 105 7.86 1.39 4.17
N ASP A 106 8.13 0.34 4.93
CA ASP A 106 7.16 -0.24 5.88
C ASP A 106 6.75 0.78 6.94
N THR A 107 7.73 1.52 7.50
CA THR A 107 7.46 2.59 8.47
C THR A 107 6.75 3.78 7.84
N LEU A 108 7.06 4.12 6.58
CA LEU A 108 6.40 5.21 5.88
C LEU A 108 4.93 4.89 5.56
N HIS A 109 4.60 3.68 5.13
CA HIS A 109 3.21 3.23 4.97
C HIS A 109 2.44 3.32 6.29
N CYS A 110 3.03 2.84 7.39
CA CYS A 110 2.40 2.92 8.69
C CYS A 110 2.20 4.38 9.17
N ALA A 111 3.16 5.26 8.92
CA ALA A 111 3.06 6.69 9.24
C ALA A 111 1.95 7.37 8.42
N LEU A 112 1.87 7.10 7.11
CA LEU A 112 0.81 7.60 6.24
C LEU A 112 -0.57 7.14 6.72
N ALA A 113 -0.71 5.85 7.01
CA ALA A 113 -1.94 5.28 7.51
C ALA A 113 -2.38 5.92 8.85
N GLN A 114 -1.44 6.12 9.77
CA GLN A 114 -1.69 6.75 11.07
C GLN A 114 -2.16 8.20 10.93
N THR A 115 -1.51 8.99 10.07
CA THR A 115 -1.86 10.40 9.87
C THR A 115 -3.20 10.60 9.18
N LEU A 116 -3.68 9.61 8.43
CA LEU A 116 -4.95 9.68 7.68
C LEU A 116 -6.18 9.23 8.48
N GLY A 117 -6.01 8.63 9.64
CA GLY A 117 -7.12 8.15 10.46
C GLY A 117 -8.00 7.12 9.71
N ILE A 118 -7.36 6.18 9.06
CA ILE A 118 -8.02 5.13 8.28
C ILE A 118 -8.88 4.19 9.13
N THR A 119 -9.88 3.57 8.51
CA THR A 119 -10.77 2.60 9.18
C THR A 119 -10.30 1.15 9.08
N ALA A 120 -9.37 0.85 8.15
CA ALA A 120 -8.75 -0.47 8.02
C ALA A 120 -7.38 -0.35 7.35
N PHE A 121 -6.43 -1.17 7.80
CA PHE A 121 -5.10 -1.32 7.24
C PHE A 121 -4.89 -2.77 6.77
N LEU A 122 -4.50 -2.96 5.51
CA LEU A 122 -4.26 -4.26 4.91
C LEU A 122 -2.81 -4.34 4.42
N THR A 123 -2.11 -5.39 4.85
CA THR A 123 -0.77 -5.75 4.40
C THR A 123 -0.57 -7.26 4.46
N THR A 124 0.18 -7.82 3.52
CA THR A 124 0.69 -9.21 3.56
C THR A 124 2.13 -9.28 4.07
N ASP A 125 2.82 -8.16 4.26
CA ASP A 125 4.17 -8.13 4.82
C ASP A 125 4.14 -8.33 6.34
N ALA A 126 4.79 -9.39 6.83
CA ALA A 126 4.78 -9.76 8.25
C ALA A 126 5.43 -8.70 9.16
N ARG A 127 6.46 -7.99 8.66
CA ARG A 127 7.16 -6.92 9.42
C ARG A 127 6.31 -5.67 9.51
N GLN A 128 5.71 -5.29 8.40
CA GLN A 128 4.78 -4.16 8.37
C GLN A 128 3.54 -4.44 9.21
N LEU A 129 3.02 -5.68 9.17
CA LEU A 129 1.90 -6.12 10.01
C LEU A 129 2.24 -6.03 11.50
N ALA A 130 3.45 -6.46 11.88
CA ALA A 130 3.92 -6.38 13.27
C ALA A 130 3.99 -4.93 13.75
N LEU A 131 4.55 -4.03 12.94
CA LEU A 131 4.59 -2.61 13.24
C LEU A 131 3.19 -2.00 13.34
N ALA A 132 2.33 -2.26 12.35
CA ALA A 132 0.96 -1.74 12.31
C ALA A 132 0.16 -2.12 13.56
N LYS A 133 0.27 -3.37 14.01
CA LYS A 133 -0.36 -3.84 15.27
C LYS A 133 0.21 -3.14 16.49
N LEU A 134 1.54 -2.97 16.55
CA LEU A 134 2.22 -2.38 17.70
C LEU A 134 1.83 -0.91 17.91
N ILE A 135 1.63 -0.17 16.82
CA ILE A 135 1.22 1.24 16.87
C ILE A 135 -0.30 1.45 16.88
N GLY A 136 -1.09 0.37 16.95
CA GLY A 136 -2.55 0.42 17.09
C GLY A 136 -3.32 0.78 15.82
N LEU A 137 -2.75 0.53 14.62
CA LEU A 137 -3.52 0.67 13.38
C LEU A 137 -4.65 -0.38 13.32
N PRO A 138 -5.80 -0.05 12.70
CA PRO A 138 -6.95 -0.96 12.57
C PRO A 138 -6.67 -2.05 11.52
N VAL A 139 -5.80 -3.00 11.87
CA VAL A 139 -5.39 -4.08 10.96
C VAL A 139 -6.54 -5.04 10.72
N GLN A 140 -6.86 -5.29 9.45
CA GLN A 140 -7.78 -6.37 9.07
C GLN A 140 -7.05 -7.72 9.03
N LYS A 141 -7.71 -8.75 9.59
CA LYS A 141 -7.24 -10.14 9.48
C LYS A 141 -7.58 -10.70 8.09
N TRP A 142 -6.67 -11.48 7.54
CA TRP A 142 -6.86 -12.28 6.32
C TRP A 142 -7.79 -13.46 6.57
#